data_1d83d6180ee5005da053f964d1194320
#
_entry.id   1d83d6180ee5005da053f964d1194320
#
_cell.length_a   1.000
_cell.length_b   1.000
_cell.length_c   1.000
_cell.angle_alpha   90.00
_cell.angle_beta   90.00
_cell.angle_gamma   90.00
#
_symmetry.space_group_name_H-M   'P 1'
#
loop_
_entity.id
_entity.type
_entity.pdbx_description
1 polymer ?
#
loop_
_entity_poly.entity_id
_entity_poly.type
_entity_poly.pdbx_seq_one_letter_code
_entity_poly.pdbx_strand_id
1 'polypeptide(L)'
;MITEKSMIVVEMSLNEEKTERYLYKRVWSKAKAPKLACVMTIHPGSADPNSMDLTTMLIANAIHEMGYDGFLGVNLSSKLQQKRKISVSDFSEENDSAILEAFNEE
;
A
#
# COMPACT_ATOMS: atom_id res chain seq x y z
N MET A 1 -15.92 -23.80 21.69
CA MET A 1 -14.76 -23.31 20.95
C MET A 1 -15.16 -22.91 19.54
N ILE A 2 -14.74 -21.75 19.10
CA ILE A 2 -15.04 -21.24 17.75
C ILE A 2 -13.70 -21.06 17.02
N THR A 3 -13.66 -21.49 15.76
CA THR A 3 -12.51 -21.29 14.91
C THR A 3 -12.88 -20.33 13.78
N GLU A 4 -12.15 -19.23 13.68
CA GLU A 4 -12.34 -18.26 12.60
C GLU A 4 -11.11 -18.26 11.70
N LYS A 5 -11.34 -18.10 10.40
CA LYS A 5 -10.27 -18.04 9.42
C LYS A 5 -10.41 -16.78 8.58
N SER A 6 -9.30 -16.20 8.24
CA SER A 6 -9.27 -15.06 7.31
C SER A 6 -8.21 -15.27 6.26
N MET A 7 -8.45 -14.68 5.09
CA MET A 7 -7.45 -14.63 4.02
C MET A 7 -7.27 -13.18 3.62
N ILE A 8 -6.01 -12.78 3.49
CA ILE A 8 -5.65 -11.42 3.07
C ILE A 8 -4.80 -11.53 1.82
N VAL A 9 -5.21 -10.79 0.79
CA VAL A 9 -4.45 -10.70 -0.46
C VAL A 9 -3.61 -9.43 -0.41
N VAL A 10 -2.31 -9.59 -0.58
CA VAL A 10 -1.37 -8.47 -0.64
C VAL A 10 -0.68 -8.47 -1.99
N GLU A 11 -0.74 -7.33 -2.67
CA GLU A 11 -0.08 -7.13 -3.95
C GLU A 11 0.82 -5.91 -3.87
N MET A 12 1.99 -5.99 -4.46
CA MET A 12 2.93 -4.87 -4.54
C MET A 12 3.43 -4.73 -5.96
N SER A 13 3.53 -3.48 -6.41
CA SER A 13 4.20 -3.15 -7.68
C SER A 13 5.57 -2.57 -7.36
N LEU A 14 6.61 -3.25 -7.80
CA LEU A 14 8.00 -2.92 -7.49
C LEU A 14 8.80 -2.77 -8.79
N ASN A 15 9.95 -2.08 -8.71
CA ASN A 15 10.93 -2.15 -9.78
C ASN A 15 11.68 -3.49 -9.71
N GLU A 16 12.45 -3.82 -10.76
CA GLU A 16 13.14 -5.11 -10.85
C GLU A 16 14.13 -5.36 -9.71
N GLU A 17 14.81 -4.32 -9.26
CA GLU A 17 15.79 -4.40 -8.18
C GLU A 17 15.15 -4.46 -6.80
N LYS A 18 13.84 -4.23 -6.71
CA LYS A 18 13.08 -4.18 -5.45
C LYS A 18 13.59 -3.09 -4.50
N THR A 19 14.05 -1.98 -5.06
CA THR A 19 14.48 -0.80 -4.30
C THR A 19 13.43 0.30 -4.26
N GLU A 20 12.38 0.16 -5.09
CA GLU A 20 11.26 1.08 -5.14
C GLU A 20 9.94 0.33 -5.13
N ARG A 21 8.96 0.87 -4.42
CA ARG A 21 7.60 0.34 -4.39
C ARG A 21 6.65 1.42 -4.85
N TYR A 22 5.90 1.15 -5.92
CA TYR A 22 4.96 2.10 -6.51
C TYR A 22 3.55 1.95 -5.96
N LEU A 23 3.15 0.74 -5.64
CA LEU A 23 1.80 0.45 -5.19
C LEU A 23 1.81 -0.67 -4.15
N TYR A 24 0.97 -0.52 -3.14
CA TYR A 24 0.67 -1.54 -2.16
C TYR A 24 -0.84 -1.74 -2.11
N LYS A 25 -1.29 -2.97 -2.24
CA LYS A 25 -2.71 -3.30 -2.18
C LYS A 25 -2.92 -4.38 -1.14
N ARG A 26 -3.82 -4.14 -0.22
CA ARG A 26 -4.15 -5.10 0.84
C ARG A 26 -5.66 -5.22 0.94
N VAL A 27 -6.18 -6.43 0.71
CA VAL A 27 -7.62 -6.69 0.69
C VAL A 27 -7.91 -7.86 1.63
N TRP A 28 -8.81 -7.65 2.58
CA TRP A 28 -9.18 -8.67 3.56
C TRP A 28 -10.60 -9.19 3.38
N SER A 29 -11.34 -8.68 2.41
CA SER A 29 -12.70 -9.09 2.11
C SER A 29 -12.73 -10.00 0.89
N LYS A 30 -13.70 -10.91 0.83
CA LYS A 30 -13.95 -11.78 -0.33
C LYS A 30 -14.90 -11.15 -1.34
N ALA A 31 -15.26 -9.89 -1.19
CA ALA A 31 -16.17 -9.19 -2.09
C ALA A 31 -15.62 -9.19 -3.52
N LYS A 32 -16.50 -9.40 -4.51
CA LYS A 32 -16.11 -9.38 -5.92
C LYS A 32 -15.69 -8.00 -6.38
N ALA A 33 -16.34 -6.98 -5.85
CA ALA A 33 -16.01 -5.58 -6.12
C ALA A 33 -15.68 -4.91 -4.79
N PRO A 34 -14.46 -5.13 -4.27
CA PRO A 34 -14.11 -4.61 -2.95
C PRO A 34 -14.07 -3.09 -2.93
N LYS A 35 -14.56 -2.54 -1.83
CA LYS A 35 -14.51 -1.11 -1.58
C LYS A 35 -13.15 -0.79 -0.95
N LEU A 36 -12.31 -0.07 -1.68
CA LEU A 36 -10.95 0.23 -1.28
C LEU A 36 -10.77 1.71 -0.97
N ALA A 37 -9.99 2.01 0.06
CA ALA A 37 -9.53 3.36 0.34
C ALA A 37 -8.17 3.57 -0.35
N CYS A 38 -7.89 4.78 -0.77
CA CYS A 38 -6.55 5.13 -1.27
C CYS A 38 -5.84 5.93 -0.21
N VAL A 39 -4.64 5.50 0.17
CA VAL A 39 -3.85 6.11 1.23
C VAL A 39 -2.49 6.52 0.68
N MET A 40 -2.10 7.76 0.92
CA MET A 40 -0.79 8.26 0.51
C MET A 40 0.09 8.48 1.74
N THR A 41 1.30 7.94 1.69
CA THR A 41 2.33 8.18 2.69
C THR A 41 3.57 8.74 2.02
N ILE A 42 4.62 9.03 2.80
CA ILE A 42 5.83 9.66 2.25
C ILE A 42 6.73 8.62 1.58
N HIS A 43 7.04 7.55 2.28
CA HIS A 43 7.89 6.46 1.80
C HIS A 43 7.27 5.10 2.04
N PRO A 44 7.52 4.12 1.14
CA PRO A 44 7.07 2.75 1.41
C PRO A 44 7.92 2.12 2.52
N GLY A 45 7.27 1.31 3.35
CA GLY A 45 7.92 0.68 4.49
C GLY A 45 8.62 -0.63 4.19
N SER A 46 8.17 -1.38 3.17
CA SER A 46 8.71 -2.71 2.89
C SER A 46 8.49 -3.12 1.44
N ALA A 47 9.40 -3.94 0.91
CA ALA A 47 9.27 -4.60 -0.39
C ALA A 47 8.81 -6.06 -0.25
N ASP A 48 8.60 -6.54 0.96
CA ASP A 48 8.18 -7.91 1.23
C ASP A 48 6.69 -7.95 1.54
N PRO A 49 5.86 -8.63 0.71
CA PRO A 49 4.41 -8.71 0.97
C PRO A 49 4.07 -9.38 2.30
N ASN A 50 4.97 -10.18 2.84
CA ASN A 50 4.75 -10.88 4.11
C ASN A 50 5.16 -10.07 5.33
N SER A 51 5.80 -8.92 5.12
CA SER A 51 6.20 -8.01 6.19
C SER A 51 5.28 -6.80 6.25
N MET A 52 5.05 -6.31 7.45
CA MET A 52 4.25 -5.11 7.65
C MET A 52 4.87 -4.25 8.73
N ASP A 53 5.17 -2.99 8.42
CA ASP A 53 5.67 -2.06 9.41
C ASP A 53 4.54 -1.53 10.29
N LEU A 54 4.90 -0.85 11.38
CA LEU A 54 3.91 -0.36 12.34
C LEU A 54 2.93 0.62 11.69
N THR A 55 3.42 1.52 10.85
CA THR A 55 2.58 2.51 10.18
C THR A 55 1.53 1.83 9.31
N THR A 56 1.93 0.85 8.50
CA THR A 56 1.01 0.09 7.65
C THR A 56 -0.02 -0.66 8.48
N MET A 57 0.40 -1.24 9.60
CA MET A 57 -0.51 -1.95 10.50
C MET A 57 -1.58 -1.03 11.08
N LEU A 58 -1.18 0.16 11.53
CA LEU A 58 -2.12 1.14 12.07
C LEU A 58 -3.09 1.63 11.01
N ILE A 59 -2.61 1.87 9.79
CA ILE A 59 -3.46 2.26 8.66
C ILE A 59 -4.47 1.16 8.34
N ALA A 60 -4.00 -0.08 8.23
CA ALA A 60 -4.87 -1.22 7.91
C ALA A 60 -5.98 -1.38 8.95
N ASN A 61 -5.65 -1.29 10.23
CA ASN A 61 -6.64 -1.40 11.29
C ASN A 61 -7.67 -0.27 11.25
N ALA A 62 -7.22 0.96 11.01
CA ALA A 62 -8.12 2.11 10.92
C ALA A 62 -9.08 1.98 9.72
N ILE A 63 -8.55 1.61 8.56
CA ILE A 63 -9.35 1.42 7.35
C ILE A 63 -10.36 0.28 7.53
N HIS A 64 -9.95 -0.81 8.17
CA HIS A 64 -10.85 -1.93 8.46
C HIS A 64 -12.01 -1.49 9.38
N GLU A 65 -11.72 -0.71 10.42
CA GLU A 65 -12.74 -0.19 11.33
C GLU A 65 -13.72 0.76 10.63
N MET A 66 -13.28 1.45 9.59
CA MET A 66 -14.13 2.32 8.79
C MET A 66 -15.07 1.57 7.85
N GLY A 67 -14.94 0.26 7.76
CA GLY A 67 -15.84 -0.59 6.97
C GLY A 67 -15.41 -0.82 5.53
N TYR A 68 -14.17 -0.50 5.18
CA TYR A 68 -13.63 -0.79 3.86
C TYR A 68 -13.19 -2.25 3.73
N ASP A 69 -13.11 -2.73 2.49
CA ASP A 69 -12.67 -4.10 2.17
C ASP A 69 -11.16 -4.22 2.03
N GLY A 70 -10.47 -3.11 1.95
CA GLY A 70 -9.03 -3.03 1.81
C GLY A 70 -8.58 -1.62 1.49
N PHE A 71 -7.32 -1.47 1.11
CA PHE A 71 -6.79 -0.17 0.70
C PHE A 71 -5.69 -0.30 -0.34
N LEU A 72 -5.52 0.79 -1.08
CA LEU A 72 -4.40 1.00 -1.99
C LEU A 72 -3.46 2.01 -1.34
N GLY A 73 -2.21 1.64 -1.20
CA GLY A 73 -1.19 2.51 -0.64
C GLY A 73 -0.25 3.02 -1.72
N VAL A 74 -0.09 4.33 -1.78
CA VAL A 74 0.86 4.99 -2.65
C VAL A 74 1.74 5.91 -1.82
N ASN A 75 2.84 6.37 -2.39
CA ASN A 75 3.82 7.15 -1.67
C ASN A 75 4.26 8.35 -2.52
N LEU A 76 4.58 9.46 -1.86
CA LEU A 76 5.16 10.61 -2.56
C LEU A 76 6.48 10.22 -3.22
N SER A 77 7.31 9.45 -2.53
CA SER A 77 8.51 8.83 -3.09
C SER A 77 8.35 7.33 -3.09
N SER A 78 8.68 6.66 -4.20
CA SER A 78 8.63 5.21 -4.32
C SER A 78 9.82 4.50 -3.67
N LYS A 79 10.87 5.24 -3.30
CA LYS A 79 12.10 4.66 -2.75
C LYS A 79 11.90 4.08 -1.37
N LEU A 80 12.40 2.86 -1.17
CA LEU A 80 12.31 2.14 0.09
C LEU A 80 13.30 2.62 1.15
N GLN A 81 14.16 3.56 0.79
CA GLN A 81 15.15 4.10 1.71
C GLN A 81 14.49 4.98 2.77
N GLN A 82 14.92 4.82 4.00
CA GLN A 82 14.46 5.67 5.10
C GLN A 82 15.24 6.99 5.09
N LYS A 83 14.79 7.93 4.28
CA LYS A 83 15.36 9.28 4.25
C LYS A 83 14.48 10.21 5.07
N ARG A 84 15.13 11.07 5.86
CA ARG A 84 14.42 12.08 6.64
C ARG A 84 13.90 13.23 5.78
N LYS A 85 14.56 13.48 4.64
CA LYS A 85 14.17 14.55 3.72
C LYS A 85 13.91 14.00 2.34
N ILE A 86 12.84 14.47 1.72
CA ILE A 86 12.55 14.17 0.33
C ILE A 86 13.27 15.18 -0.54
N SER A 87 13.95 14.71 -1.57
CA SER A 87 14.57 15.55 -2.60
C SER A 87 13.86 15.36 -3.93
N VAL A 88 14.14 16.24 -4.90
CA VAL A 88 13.55 16.13 -6.23
C VAL A 88 13.87 14.79 -6.89
N SER A 89 15.04 14.22 -6.62
CA SER A 89 15.44 12.92 -7.16
C SER A 89 14.64 11.75 -6.61
N ASP A 90 13.86 11.95 -5.55
CA ASP A 90 13.01 10.90 -4.97
C ASP A 90 11.69 10.76 -5.71
N PHE A 91 11.36 11.65 -6.62
CA PHE A 91 10.14 11.59 -7.42
C PHE A 91 10.44 10.96 -8.79
N SER A 92 9.49 10.19 -9.30
CA SER A 92 9.62 9.53 -10.60
C SER A 92 8.31 9.55 -11.36
N GLU A 93 8.37 9.49 -12.69
CA GLU A 93 7.17 9.43 -13.53
C GLU A 93 6.41 8.13 -13.31
N GLU A 94 7.12 7.02 -13.12
CA GLU A 94 6.49 5.72 -12.87
C GLU A 94 5.67 5.75 -11.59
N ASN A 95 6.20 6.37 -10.54
CA ASN A 95 5.48 6.50 -9.28
C ASN A 95 4.28 7.45 -9.41
N ASP A 96 4.45 8.56 -10.11
CA ASP A 96 3.36 9.51 -10.34
C ASP A 96 2.23 8.85 -11.11
N SER A 97 2.54 8.03 -12.11
CA SER A 97 1.55 7.27 -12.86
C SER A 97 0.81 6.27 -11.97
N ALA A 98 1.53 5.60 -11.07
CA ALA A 98 0.92 4.66 -10.12
C ALA A 98 -0.05 5.37 -9.17
N ILE A 99 0.29 6.56 -8.71
CA ILE A 99 -0.58 7.37 -7.85
C ILE A 99 -1.87 7.70 -8.59
N LEU A 100 -1.78 8.16 -9.82
CA LEU A 100 -2.96 8.51 -10.63
C LEU A 100 -3.85 7.30 -10.87
N GLU A 101 -3.27 6.15 -11.20
CA GLU A 101 -4.03 4.91 -11.37
C GLU A 101 -4.76 4.49 -10.11
N ALA A 102 -4.10 4.60 -8.95
CA ALA A 102 -4.71 4.25 -7.67
C ALA A 102 -5.93 5.11 -7.36
N PHE A 103 -5.85 6.41 -7.63
CA PHE A 103 -6.99 7.31 -7.43
C PHE A 103 -8.14 7.02 -8.39
N ASN A 104 -7.84 6.58 -9.60
CA ASN A 104 -8.87 6.24 -10.58
C ASN A 104 -9.59 4.93 -10.26
N GLU A 105 -8.98 4.04 -9.49
CA GLU A 105 -9.59 2.77 -9.09
C GLU A 105 -10.57 2.91 -7.92
N GLU A 106 -10.54 4.01 -7.22
CA GLU A 106 -11.51 4.26 -6.15
C GLU A 106 -12.95 4.43 -6.71
#